data_bbdfff63ed92c47777b33b60b265bd35
#
_entry.id   bbdfff63ed92c47777b33b60b265bd35
#
_cell.length_a   1.000
_cell.length_b   1.000
_cell.length_c   1.000
_cell.angle_alpha   90.00
_cell.angle_beta   90.00
_cell.angle_gamma   90.00
#
_symmetry.space_group_name_H-M   'P 1'
#
loop_
_entity.id
_entity.type
_entity.pdbx_description
1 polymer ?
#
loop_
_entity_poly.entity_id
_entity_poly.type
_entity_poly.pdbx_seq_one_letter_code
_entity_poly.pdbx_strand_id
1 'polypeptide(L)'
;LVGSEMCIRDSGGSVGLSIFLAQPRALPAVLSVMEYHPFGSQAFFSLDKQDYLVVVAKAGDDPKSADELHAFYARHDQGVQYHAGTWHHPLLALNQVCQFLVVDRVGGEGINCIELDINEWQVQVEF
;
A
#
# COMPACT_ATOMS: atom_id res chain seq x y z
N LEU A 1 -12.57 -3.45 -13.91
CA LEU A 1 -12.01 -4.58 -14.65
C LEU A 1 -11.04 -4.15 -15.76
N VAL A 2 -11.36 -3.09 -16.50
CA VAL A 2 -10.49 -2.59 -17.57
C VAL A 2 -9.14 -2.10 -17.04
N GLY A 3 -9.12 -1.49 -15.86
CA GLY A 3 -7.90 -1.01 -15.23
C GLY A 3 -6.94 -2.11 -14.79
N SER A 4 -7.45 -3.25 -14.33
CA SER A 4 -6.61 -4.37 -13.88
C SER A 4 -5.87 -5.05 -15.05
N GLU A 5 -6.51 -5.17 -16.19
CA GLU A 5 -5.87 -5.72 -17.38
C GLU A 5 -4.72 -4.84 -17.86
N MET A 6 -4.87 -3.52 -17.82
CA MET A 6 -3.82 -2.59 -18.19
C MET A 6 -2.62 -2.61 -17.22
N CYS A 7 -2.85 -2.88 -15.95
CA CYS A 7 -1.80 -2.89 -14.94
C CYS A 7 -0.91 -4.13 -14.97
N ILE A 8 -1.38 -5.23 -15.56
CA ILE A 8 -0.72 -6.56 -15.46
C ILE A 8 -0.15 -7.03 -16.80
N ARG A 9 -0.66 -6.50 -17.89
CA ARG A 9 -0.50 -7.06 -19.23
C ARG A 9 0.93 -7.17 -19.76
N ASP A 10 1.82 -6.27 -19.37
CA ASP A 10 3.12 -6.13 -20.04
C ASP A 10 4.27 -6.96 -19.43
N SER A 11 4.03 -7.69 -18.36
CA SER A 11 5.09 -8.37 -17.60
C SER A 11 4.87 -9.86 -17.38
N GLY A 12 3.89 -10.46 -18.05
CA GLY A 12 3.62 -11.90 -17.95
C GLY A 12 3.13 -12.38 -16.58
N GLY A 13 2.78 -11.48 -15.67
CA GLY A 13 2.20 -11.81 -14.38
C GLY A 13 0.71 -12.16 -14.46
N SER A 14 0.16 -12.59 -13.34
CA SER A 14 -1.26 -12.90 -13.17
C SER A 14 -1.88 -12.03 -12.08
N VAL A 15 -3.20 -11.93 -12.10
CA VAL A 15 -3.94 -11.31 -10.99
C VAL A 15 -3.93 -12.26 -9.80
N GLY A 16 -3.43 -11.78 -8.66
CA GLY A 16 -3.52 -12.46 -7.37
C GLY A 16 -4.66 -11.91 -6.54
N LEU A 17 -5.36 -12.79 -5.86
CA LEU A 17 -6.40 -12.45 -4.90
C LEU A 17 -6.01 -13.04 -3.56
N SER A 18 -5.86 -12.21 -2.54
CA SER A 18 -5.36 -12.61 -1.23
C SER A 18 -6.13 -11.96 -0.10
N ILE A 19 -6.06 -12.55 1.08
CA ILE A 19 -6.51 -11.92 2.32
C ILE A 19 -5.27 -11.60 3.17
N PHE A 20 -5.07 -10.32 3.46
CA PHE A 20 -4.01 -9.86 4.34
C PHE A 20 -4.56 -9.55 5.72
N LEU A 21 -3.82 -9.96 6.76
CA LEU A 21 -4.11 -9.62 8.15
C LEU A 21 -3.18 -8.48 8.57
N ALA A 22 -3.76 -7.29 8.76
CA ALA A 22 -3.02 -6.15 9.28
C ALA A 22 -3.14 -6.09 10.80
N GLN A 23 -2.02 -6.05 11.49
CA GLN A 23 -1.98 -5.86 12.92
C GLN A 23 -2.25 -4.39 13.28
N PRO A 24 -2.99 -4.13 14.37
CA PRO A 24 -3.27 -2.75 14.77
C PRO A 24 -1.99 -2.02 15.19
N ARG A 25 -1.91 -0.76 14.84
CA ARG A 25 -0.82 0.13 15.23
C ARG A 25 -1.36 1.19 16.19
N ALA A 26 -0.68 1.35 17.31
CA ALA A 26 -0.96 2.46 18.22
C ALA A 26 -0.51 3.79 17.58
N LEU A 27 -1.28 4.85 17.79
CA LEU A 27 -0.92 6.20 17.36
C LEU A 27 -0.21 6.96 18.48
N PRO A 28 0.80 7.79 18.16
CA PRO A 28 1.40 7.97 16.83
C PRO A 28 2.12 6.73 16.34
N ALA A 29 1.92 6.37 15.08
CA ALA A 29 2.56 5.22 14.46
C ALA A 29 3.87 5.63 13.77
N VAL A 30 4.96 4.97 14.12
CA VAL A 30 6.26 5.18 13.47
C VAL A 30 6.29 4.43 12.14
N LEU A 31 6.66 5.12 11.07
CA LEU A 31 6.84 4.56 9.75
C LEU A 31 8.32 4.24 9.51
N SER A 32 8.59 3.04 9.03
CA SER A 32 9.96 2.55 8.81
C SER A 32 10.26 2.19 7.35
N VAL A 33 9.24 2.03 6.53
CA VAL A 33 9.38 1.55 5.16
C VAL A 33 8.34 2.18 4.24
N MET A 34 8.73 2.45 3.02
CA MET A 34 7.82 2.68 1.90
C MET A 34 8.09 1.62 0.84
N GLU A 35 7.07 1.26 0.08
CA GLU A 35 7.21 0.28 -0.99
C GLU A 35 6.45 0.74 -2.24
N TYR A 36 6.82 0.18 -3.39
CA TYR A 36 6.02 0.29 -4.61
C TYR A 36 6.09 -0.99 -5.43
N HIS A 37 5.12 -1.16 -6.31
CA HIS A 37 5.04 -2.31 -7.23
C HIS A 37 5.28 -1.80 -8.65
N PRO A 38 6.44 -2.15 -9.28
CA PRO A 38 6.80 -1.55 -10.58
C PRO A 38 5.96 -2.05 -11.75
N PHE A 39 5.41 -3.27 -11.65
CA PHE A 39 4.77 -3.94 -12.77
C PHE A 39 3.26 -4.17 -12.62
N GLY A 40 2.65 -3.68 -11.57
CA GLY A 40 1.23 -3.85 -11.35
C GLY A 40 0.68 -2.87 -10.34
N SER A 41 -0.62 -2.67 -10.37
CA SER A 41 -1.34 -1.98 -9.31
C SER A 41 -1.62 -2.91 -8.14
N GLN A 42 -1.91 -2.32 -6.98
CA GLN A 42 -2.34 -3.08 -5.81
C GLN A 42 -3.58 -2.42 -5.22
N ALA A 43 -4.63 -3.20 -5.00
CA ALA A 43 -5.87 -2.73 -4.45
C ALA A 43 -6.18 -3.39 -3.11
N PHE A 44 -6.73 -2.61 -2.18
CA PHE A 44 -7.13 -3.07 -0.86
C PHE A 44 -8.58 -2.70 -0.57
N PHE A 45 -9.28 -3.60 0.10
CA PHE A 45 -10.61 -3.35 0.63
C PHE A 45 -10.76 -4.00 2.00
N SER A 46 -11.16 -3.20 3.02
CA SER A 46 -11.39 -3.71 4.37
C SER A 46 -12.61 -4.63 4.41
N LEU A 47 -12.46 -5.81 5.02
CA LEU A 47 -13.54 -6.78 5.20
C LEU A 47 -14.20 -6.70 6.58
N ASP A 48 -13.58 -6.02 7.55
CA ASP A 48 -13.98 -6.03 8.96
C ASP A 48 -14.67 -4.75 9.41
N LYS A 49 -15.08 -3.88 8.50
CA LYS A 49 -15.72 -2.59 8.80
C LYS A 49 -14.88 -1.75 9.77
N GLN A 50 -13.56 -1.81 9.63
CA GLN A 50 -12.61 -1.00 10.39
C GLN A 50 -11.95 0.04 9.49
N ASP A 51 -11.90 1.27 9.97
CA ASP A 51 -11.18 2.34 9.31
C ASP A 51 -9.66 2.11 9.42
N TYR A 52 -8.91 2.66 8.50
CA TYR A 52 -7.48 2.42 8.39
C TYR A 52 -6.73 3.64 7.87
N LEU A 53 -5.41 3.61 7.94
CA LEU A 53 -4.57 4.68 7.42
C LEU A 53 -3.90 4.27 6.12
N VAL A 54 -3.78 5.26 5.24
CA VAL A 54 -3.08 5.16 3.97
C VAL A 54 -1.99 6.22 3.94
N VAL A 55 -0.75 5.81 3.68
CA VAL A 55 0.36 6.76 3.52
C VAL A 55 0.98 6.53 2.16
N VAL A 56 1.09 7.59 1.39
CA VAL A 56 1.57 7.55 0.00
C VAL A 56 2.59 8.64 -0.28
N ALA A 57 3.39 8.40 -1.31
CA ALA A 57 4.19 9.43 -1.96
C ALA A 57 4.00 9.32 -3.48
N LYS A 58 4.37 10.38 -4.19
CA LYS A 58 4.22 10.46 -5.64
C LYS A 58 4.99 9.33 -6.33
N ALA A 59 4.38 8.74 -7.36
CA ALA A 59 5.06 7.79 -8.23
C ALA A 59 6.23 8.46 -8.98
N GLY A 60 7.27 7.68 -9.25
CA GLY A 60 8.46 8.14 -9.96
C GLY A 60 9.71 7.98 -9.10
N ASP A 61 10.47 9.07 -8.94
CA ASP A 61 11.70 9.04 -8.14
C ASP A 61 11.42 8.65 -6.69
N ASP A 62 12.41 8.04 -6.04
CA ASP A 62 12.35 7.73 -4.62
C ASP A 62 12.09 9.00 -3.81
N PRO A 63 11.14 8.99 -2.86
CA PRO A 63 10.96 10.12 -1.97
C PRO A 63 12.25 10.38 -1.16
N LYS A 64 12.54 11.65 -0.90
CA LYS A 64 13.82 12.07 -0.27
C LYS A 64 13.66 12.49 1.18
N SER A 65 12.44 12.77 1.61
CA SER A 65 12.16 13.24 2.97
C SER A 65 10.71 12.97 3.37
N ALA A 66 10.45 13.11 4.65
CA ALA A 66 9.11 13.01 5.22
C ALA A 66 8.08 13.97 4.59
N ASP A 67 8.54 15.13 4.11
CA ASP A 67 7.66 16.15 3.52
C ASP A 67 6.98 15.70 2.22
N GLU A 68 7.49 14.65 1.60
CA GLU A 68 6.91 14.07 0.40
C GLU A 68 5.83 13.02 0.69
N LEU A 69 5.64 12.66 1.96
CA LEU A 69 4.65 11.68 2.38
C LEU A 69 3.32 12.36 2.71
N HIS A 70 2.23 11.72 2.28
CA HIS A 70 0.87 12.17 2.52
C HIS A 70 0.09 11.06 3.21
N ALA A 71 -0.51 11.36 4.37
CA ALA A 71 -1.31 10.41 5.14
C ALA A 71 -2.80 10.74 5.00
N PHE A 72 -3.60 9.69 4.86
CA PHE A 72 -5.05 9.77 4.73
C PHE A 72 -5.73 8.80 5.69
N TYR A 73 -6.83 9.24 6.24
CA TYR A 73 -7.75 8.39 6.99
C TYR A 73 -8.77 7.80 6.01
N ALA A 74 -8.76 6.49 5.84
CA ALA A 74 -9.68 5.78 4.97
C ALA A 74 -10.80 5.13 5.80
N ARG A 75 -12.05 5.37 5.43
CA ARG A 75 -13.17 4.69 6.06
C ARG A 75 -13.27 3.25 5.56
N HIS A 76 -13.84 2.42 6.38
CA HIS A 76 -14.02 0.98 6.07
C HIS A 76 -14.81 0.70 4.78
N ASP A 77 -15.63 1.66 4.33
CA ASP A 77 -16.40 1.56 3.08
C ASP A 77 -15.64 2.09 1.85
N GLN A 78 -14.39 2.51 2.03
CA GLN A 78 -13.51 3.01 0.98
C GLN A 78 -12.40 2.00 0.69
N GLY A 79 -12.35 1.52 -0.55
CA GLY A 79 -11.19 0.79 -1.04
C GLY A 79 -10.11 1.76 -1.54
N VAL A 80 -8.89 1.26 -1.62
CA VAL A 80 -7.74 2.02 -2.13
C VAL A 80 -7.06 1.21 -3.21
N GLN A 81 -6.70 1.86 -4.30
CA GLN A 81 -5.87 1.28 -5.33
C GLN A 81 -4.64 2.15 -5.56
N TYR A 82 -3.47 1.57 -5.40
CA TYR A 82 -2.21 2.17 -5.79
C TYR A 82 -1.91 1.80 -7.24
N HIS A 83 -1.73 2.79 -8.10
CA HIS A 83 -1.23 2.53 -9.44
C HIS A 83 0.20 2.02 -9.41
N ALA A 84 0.61 1.30 -10.44
CA ALA A 84 1.99 0.85 -10.57
C ALA A 84 2.98 2.01 -10.35
N GLY A 85 4.00 1.79 -9.53
CA GLY A 85 5.01 2.79 -9.20
C GLY A 85 4.64 3.77 -8.10
N THR A 86 3.43 3.74 -7.56
CA THR A 86 3.03 4.61 -6.45
C THR A 86 3.68 4.15 -5.16
N TRP A 87 4.48 5.01 -4.55
CA TRP A 87 5.06 4.76 -3.23
C TRP A 87 3.97 4.75 -2.16
N HIS A 88 3.96 3.73 -1.32
CA HIS A 88 3.00 3.60 -0.22
C HIS A 88 3.60 2.85 0.96
N HIS A 89 3.07 3.09 2.15
CA HIS A 89 3.37 2.29 3.33
C HIS A 89 2.47 1.04 3.33
N PRO A 90 2.95 -0.12 3.80
CA PRO A 90 2.10 -1.27 4.05
C PRO A 90 0.87 -0.94 4.91
N LEU A 91 -0.16 -1.77 4.83
CA LEU A 91 -1.44 -1.55 5.52
C LEU A 91 -1.30 -1.17 7.00
N LEU A 92 -2.01 -0.12 7.40
CA LEU A 92 -2.04 0.39 8.78
C LEU A 92 -3.44 0.26 9.37
N ALA A 93 -3.69 -0.86 10.05
CA ALA A 93 -4.90 -1.04 10.84
C ALA A 93 -4.79 -0.24 12.15
N LEU A 94 -5.92 0.23 12.70
CA LEU A 94 -5.93 1.14 13.84
C LEU A 94 -6.34 0.48 15.17
N ASN A 95 -7.51 -0.13 15.22
CA ASN A 95 -8.14 -0.50 16.48
C ASN A 95 -8.01 -1.98 16.82
N GLN A 96 -7.99 -2.80 15.81
CA GLN A 96 -7.93 -4.26 15.94
C GLN A 96 -7.28 -4.87 14.70
N VAL A 97 -7.00 -6.16 14.75
CA VAL A 97 -6.59 -6.91 13.56
C VAL A 97 -7.66 -6.74 12.49
N CYS A 98 -7.25 -6.36 11.30
CA CYS A 98 -8.16 -6.12 10.19
C CYS A 98 -7.80 -7.01 9.01
N GLN A 99 -8.80 -7.65 8.42
CA GLN A 99 -8.66 -8.40 7.18
C GLN A 99 -8.89 -7.48 5.99
N PHE A 100 -8.00 -7.57 5.02
CA PHE A 100 -8.12 -6.85 3.75
C PHE A 100 -8.16 -7.83 2.59
N LEU A 101 -9.14 -7.65 1.72
CA LEU A 101 -9.06 -8.23 0.38
C LEU A 101 -8.01 -7.47 -0.40
N VAL A 102 -7.03 -8.18 -0.95
CA VAL A 102 -5.94 -7.61 -1.72
C VAL A 102 -5.96 -8.18 -3.13
N VAL A 103 -5.90 -7.29 -4.11
CA VAL A 103 -5.80 -7.65 -5.52
C VAL A 103 -4.53 -7.03 -6.07
N ASP A 104 -3.60 -7.85 -6.53
CA ASP A 104 -2.32 -7.39 -7.05
C ASP A 104 -1.75 -8.33 -8.13
N ARG A 105 -0.58 -7.96 -8.64
CA ARG A 105 0.16 -8.81 -9.57
C ARG A 105 0.95 -9.86 -8.80
N VAL A 106 0.85 -11.10 -9.25
CA VAL A 106 1.64 -12.22 -8.75
C VAL A 106 2.43 -12.88 -9.87
N GLY A 107 3.59 -13.41 -9.53
CA GLY A 107 4.48 -14.08 -10.51
C GLY A 107 4.97 -13.13 -11.61
N GLY A 108 5.23 -13.69 -12.78
CA GLY A 108 5.80 -12.96 -13.92
C GLY A 108 7.29 -12.68 -13.78
N GLU A 109 7.86 -11.98 -14.75
CA GLU A 109 9.25 -11.56 -14.72
C GLU A 109 9.41 -10.29 -13.88
N GLY A 110 10.62 -10.10 -13.33
CA GLY A 110 10.99 -8.94 -12.55
C GLY A 110 10.54 -8.99 -11.08
N ILE A 111 10.91 -7.96 -10.35
CA ILE A 111 10.63 -7.83 -8.92
C ILE A 111 9.26 -7.20 -8.72
N ASN A 112 8.37 -7.88 -7.98
CA ASN A 112 7.01 -7.40 -7.74
C ASN A 112 6.90 -6.29 -6.69
N CYS A 113 7.89 -6.14 -5.83
CA CYS A 113 7.88 -5.13 -4.77
C CYS A 113 9.29 -4.57 -4.56
N ILE A 114 9.40 -3.26 -4.48
CA ILE A 114 10.64 -2.56 -4.15
C ILE A 114 10.40 -1.74 -2.89
N GLU A 115 11.30 -1.84 -1.93
CA GLU A 115 11.20 -1.20 -0.63
C GLU A 115 12.26 -0.12 -0.45
N LEU A 116 11.91 0.92 0.30
CA LEU A 116 12.79 2.00 0.75
C LEU A 116 12.72 2.08 2.27
N ASP A 117 13.87 1.92 2.93
CA ASP A 117 13.99 2.14 4.37
C ASP A 117 13.96 3.65 4.65
N ILE A 118 13.03 4.06 5.52
CA ILE A 118 12.86 5.45 5.94
C ILE A 118 13.04 5.66 7.46
N ASN A 119 13.64 4.68 8.15
CA ASN A 119 13.85 4.77 9.60
C ASN A 119 14.57 6.05 10.03
N GLU A 120 15.54 6.50 9.25
CA GLU A 120 16.31 7.72 9.56
C GLU A 120 15.46 9.00 9.55
N TRP A 121 14.31 8.98 8.87
CA TRP A 121 13.43 10.16 8.81
C TRP A 121 12.61 10.36 10.08
N GLN A 122 12.52 9.36 10.93
CA GLN A 122 11.76 9.38 12.19
C GLN A 122 10.31 9.86 12.02
N VAL A 123 9.68 9.42 10.92
CA VAL A 123 8.31 9.81 10.57
C VAL A 123 7.32 9.19 11.53
N GLN A 124 6.40 9.99 12.01
CA GLN A 124 5.26 9.53 12.80
C GLN A 124 3.96 10.02 12.17
N VAL A 125 2.95 9.17 12.18
CA VAL A 125 1.61 9.50 11.75
C VAL A 125 0.67 9.49 12.94
N GLU A 126 -0.12 10.55 13.06
CA GLU A 126 -1.18 10.70 14.05
C GLU A 126 -2.41 11.38 13.44
N PHE A 127 -3.56 11.17 14.05
CA PHE A 127 -4.84 11.76 13.65
C PHE A 127 -5.64 12.19 14.88
#